data_aad8f5f343fae5d86b34535447239652
#
_entry.id   aad8f5f343fae5d86b34535447239652
#
_cell.length_a   1.000
_cell.length_b   1.000
_cell.length_c   1.000
_cell.angle_alpha   90.00
_cell.angle_beta   90.00
_cell.angle_gamma   90.00
#
_symmetry.space_group_name_H-M   'P 1'
#
loop_
_entity.id
_entity.type
_entity.pdbx_description
1 polymer ?
#
loop_
_entity_poly.entity_id
_entity_poly.type
_entity_poly.pdbx_seq_one_letter_code
_entity_poly.pdbx_strand_id
1 'polypeptide(L)'
;MYQLLKQGNARRGVFHTVHGDVQMPAFMNVGTAAAIKGGISSYDLVDLKCQVELCNTYHLHIRPGDRLIHDLGGLHRFMGWKGPILTDSGGFQVFSLAKLRTIREEGVYFASHVDGKRIFMGPEESMQIQSNLGSTIAMAFDECVENPAPRAYAEASVARTIRWLYRCRTELDRLNQQEGTINPHQMLFGINQGCVFDDLRVQHMKELAGMDLDGVAIGGLAVGETAEEMYRIIEAVEPFAPKDKPRYLMGVGTPVNILESVWRGVDLFDCVMPSRNARHGHLFTWQGIRNIMNAKYERDLSPIDENCDCPT
;
A
#
# COMPACT_ATOMS: atom_id res chain seq x y z
N MET A 1 8.24 -14.41 -6.60
CA MET A 1 8.11 -15.61 -5.70
C MET A 1 8.62 -15.24 -4.31
N TYR A 2 7.91 -15.64 -3.25
CA TYR A 2 8.34 -15.40 -1.86
C TYR A 2 9.07 -16.61 -1.29
N GLN A 3 10.25 -16.39 -0.73
CA GLN A 3 11.04 -17.40 -0.05
C GLN A 3 11.08 -17.11 1.46
N LEU A 4 10.41 -17.93 2.25
CA LEU A 4 10.48 -17.86 3.71
C LEU A 4 11.81 -18.45 4.18
N LEU A 5 12.65 -17.66 4.86
CA LEU A 5 13.96 -18.07 5.35
C LEU A 5 13.91 -18.54 6.80
N LYS A 6 13.10 -17.87 7.64
CA LYS A 6 12.92 -18.19 9.05
C LYS A 6 11.54 -17.76 9.53
N GLN A 7 10.91 -18.59 10.33
CA GLN A 7 9.64 -18.29 10.99
C GLN A 7 9.74 -18.59 12.48
N GLY A 8 9.36 -17.60 13.27
CA GLY A 8 8.97 -17.67 14.66
C GLY A 8 7.61 -17.02 14.79
N ASN A 9 7.42 -16.12 15.74
CA ASN A 9 6.29 -15.20 15.70
C ASN A 9 6.46 -14.23 14.51
N ALA A 10 7.62 -13.58 14.41
CA ALA A 10 8.01 -12.82 13.23
C ALA A 10 8.46 -13.73 12.07
N ARG A 11 8.42 -13.19 10.85
CA ARG A 11 8.86 -13.85 9.62
C ARG A 11 10.06 -13.12 9.03
N ARG A 12 11.04 -13.87 8.54
CA ARG A 12 12.15 -13.37 7.72
C ARG A 12 12.08 -14.04 6.37
N GLY A 13 12.01 -13.26 5.29
CA GLY A 13 11.91 -13.80 3.95
C GLY A 13 12.58 -12.92 2.90
N VAL A 14 12.58 -13.40 1.66
CA VAL A 14 12.96 -12.64 0.46
C VAL A 14 11.82 -12.74 -0.53
N PHE A 15 11.41 -11.61 -1.08
CA PHE A 15 10.44 -11.55 -2.16
C PHE A 15 11.15 -11.23 -3.47
N HIS A 16 11.22 -12.22 -4.34
CA HIS A 16 11.85 -12.11 -5.65
C HIS A 16 10.88 -11.50 -6.66
N THR A 17 11.28 -10.41 -7.29
CA THR A 17 10.50 -9.71 -8.31
C THR A 17 11.34 -9.50 -9.58
N VAL A 18 10.69 -9.10 -10.67
CA VAL A 18 11.38 -8.79 -11.94
C VAL A 18 12.24 -7.50 -11.84
N HIS A 19 12.04 -6.69 -10.81
CA HIS A 19 12.79 -5.45 -10.57
C HIS A 19 13.76 -5.55 -9.37
N GLY A 20 14.01 -6.76 -8.89
CA GLY A 20 14.95 -7.05 -7.80
C GLY A 20 14.30 -7.71 -6.60
N ASP A 21 15.13 -8.08 -5.65
CA ASP A 21 14.76 -8.79 -4.43
C ASP A 21 14.44 -7.82 -3.30
N VAL A 22 13.42 -8.15 -2.52
CA VAL A 22 13.02 -7.40 -1.33
C VAL A 22 13.27 -8.25 -0.10
N GLN A 23 14.15 -7.76 0.78
CA GLN A 23 14.38 -8.39 2.08
C GLN A 23 13.25 -8.01 3.04
N MET A 24 12.54 -8.99 3.56
CA MET A 24 11.40 -8.77 4.46
C MET A 24 11.72 -9.12 5.92
N PRO A 25 11.17 -8.36 6.90
CA PRO A 25 10.20 -7.27 6.75
C PRO A 25 10.77 -6.02 6.09
N ALA A 26 9.92 -5.28 5.35
CA ALA A 26 10.31 -4.04 4.69
C ALA A 26 9.23 -2.94 4.81
N PHE A 27 9.67 -1.69 4.78
CA PHE A 27 8.81 -0.50 4.74
C PHE A 27 8.89 0.14 3.35
N MET A 28 7.75 0.50 2.79
CA MET A 28 7.64 1.18 1.50
C MET A 28 7.40 2.67 1.72
N ASN A 29 8.28 3.49 1.15
CA ASN A 29 8.06 4.93 1.11
C ASN A 29 6.96 5.27 0.11
N VAL A 30 6.16 6.30 0.42
CA VAL A 30 5.02 6.68 -0.42
C VAL A 30 5.39 7.83 -1.34
N GLY A 31 5.66 7.50 -2.60
CA GLY A 31 5.84 8.42 -3.71
C GLY A 31 4.52 8.72 -4.42
N THR A 32 3.63 9.45 -3.79
CA THR A 32 2.22 9.67 -4.16
C THR A 32 2.00 9.88 -5.67
N ALA A 33 2.78 10.75 -6.30
CA ALA A 33 2.69 11.07 -7.73
C ALA A 33 4.07 10.95 -8.38
N ALA A 34 4.65 9.74 -8.34
CA ALA A 34 5.98 9.43 -8.85
C ALA A 34 7.12 10.17 -8.12
N ALA A 35 6.86 10.71 -6.95
CA ALA A 35 7.87 11.35 -6.10
C ALA A 35 7.36 11.47 -4.67
N ILE A 36 8.29 11.45 -3.70
CA ILE A 36 7.96 11.71 -2.30
C ILE A 36 7.83 13.22 -2.11
N LYS A 37 6.67 13.65 -1.62
CA LYS A 37 6.40 15.05 -1.32
C LYS A 37 7.39 15.56 -0.26
N GLY A 38 8.12 16.62 -0.59
CA GLY A 38 9.12 17.23 0.29
C GLY A 38 10.53 17.22 -0.31
N GLY A 39 10.70 16.69 -1.53
CA GLY A 39 11.95 16.80 -2.29
C GLY A 39 12.90 15.61 -2.15
N ILE A 40 12.41 14.44 -1.75
CA ILE A 40 13.20 13.20 -1.77
C ILE A 40 13.13 12.60 -3.18
N SER A 41 14.27 12.45 -3.83
CA SER A 41 14.42 11.87 -5.15
C SER A 41 14.63 10.35 -5.09
N SER A 42 14.55 9.68 -6.26
CA SER A 42 14.90 8.26 -6.38
C SER A 42 16.38 7.98 -6.01
N TYR A 43 17.27 8.95 -6.18
CA TYR A 43 18.67 8.83 -5.75
C TYR A 43 18.78 8.82 -4.22
N ASP A 44 18.08 9.72 -3.55
CA ASP A 44 18.03 9.75 -2.08
C ASP A 44 17.47 8.45 -1.52
N LEU A 45 16.46 7.85 -2.19
CA LEU A 45 15.90 6.56 -1.79
C LEU A 45 16.91 5.41 -1.90
N VAL A 46 17.80 5.44 -2.90
CA VAL A 46 18.90 4.46 -3.02
C VAL A 46 19.87 4.62 -1.86
N ASP A 47 20.26 5.85 -1.53
CA ASP A 47 21.17 6.14 -0.41
C ASP A 47 20.55 5.74 0.94
N LEU A 48 19.23 5.91 1.10
CA LEU A 48 18.45 5.47 2.25
C LEU A 48 18.19 3.95 2.27
N LYS A 49 18.69 3.22 1.26
CA LYS A 49 18.50 1.75 1.11
C LYS A 49 17.01 1.35 1.06
N CYS A 50 16.16 2.21 0.50
CA CYS A 50 14.78 1.86 0.22
C CYS A 50 14.75 0.68 -0.76
N GLN A 51 13.91 -0.32 -0.47
CA GLN A 51 13.84 -1.51 -1.30
C GLN A 51 12.63 -1.49 -2.24
N VAL A 52 11.52 -0.89 -1.81
CA VAL A 52 10.25 -0.82 -2.56
C VAL A 52 9.68 0.57 -2.39
N GLU A 53 9.21 1.16 -3.47
CA GLU A 53 8.46 2.42 -3.41
C GLU A 53 6.98 2.18 -3.72
N LEU A 54 6.08 2.84 -2.97
CA LEU A 54 4.65 2.82 -3.24
C LEU A 54 4.24 4.08 -3.98
N CYS A 55 3.48 3.92 -5.07
CA CYS A 55 2.87 5.02 -5.82
C CYS A 55 1.34 4.90 -5.87
N ASN A 56 0.65 6.04 -5.88
CA ASN A 56 -0.80 6.03 -5.82
C ASN A 56 -1.44 6.07 -7.22
N THR A 57 -2.13 5.02 -7.57
CA THR A 57 -2.84 4.82 -8.85
C THR A 57 -3.78 5.98 -9.17
N TYR A 58 -4.63 6.36 -8.23
CA TYR A 58 -5.57 7.46 -8.40
C TYR A 58 -4.87 8.78 -8.74
N HIS A 59 -3.85 9.17 -7.98
CA HIS A 59 -3.15 10.43 -8.21
C HIS A 59 -2.45 10.46 -9.57
N LEU A 60 -1.79 9.38 -9.95
CA LEU A 60 -1.10 9.25 -11.23
C LEU A 60 -2.07 9.22 -12.43
N HIS A 61 -3.25 8.59 -12.27
CA HIS A 61 -4.30 8.61 -13.27
C HIS A 61 -4.85 10.02 -13.51
N ILE A 62 -5.12 10.77 -12.43
CA ILE A 62 -5.63 12.14 -12.56
C ILE A 62 -4.55 13.07 -13.12
N ARG A 63 -3.30 12.93 -12.68
CA ARG A 63 -2.20 13.81 -13.08
C ARG A 63 -0.84 13.14 -12.83
N PRO A 64 0.01 12.96 -13.86
CA PRO A 64 -0.09 13.50 -15.23
C PRO A 64 -1.00 12.70 -16.17
N GLY A 65 -1.47 11.53 -15.79
CA GLY A 65 -2.23 10.56 -16.55
C GLY A 65 -1.42 9.28 -16.82
N ASP A 66 -2.02 8.13 -16.56
CA ASP A 66 -1.40 6.82 -16.71
C ASP A 66 -1.00 6.52 -18.18
N ARG A 67 -1.78 6.98 -19.16
CA ARG A 67 -1.45 6.83 -20.59
C ARG A 67 -0.19 7.58 -20.97
N LEU A 68 -0.02 8.81 -20.47
CA LEU A 68 1.22 9.56 -20.67
C LEU A 68 2.43 8.83 -20.08
N ILE A 69 2.29 8.28 -18.88
CA ILE A 69 3.36 7.50 -18.24
C ILE A 69 3.67 6.24 -19.04
N HIS A 70 2.65 5.55 -19.57
CA HIS A 70 2.82 4.42 -20.48
C HIS A 70 3.65 4.81 -21.71
N ASP A 71 3.28 5.90 -22.40
CA ASP A 71 3.97 6.38 -23.61
C ASP A 71 5.43 6.77 -23.35
N LEU A 72 5.74 7.16 -22.12
CA LEU A 72 7.10 7.47 -21.65
C LEU A 72 7.89 6.22 -21.20
N GLY A 73 7.31 5.02 -21.29
CA GLY A 73 7.96 3.74 -20.97
C GLY A 73 7.75 3.26 -19.54
N GLY A 74 6.66 3.67 -18.90
CA GLY A 74 6.22 3.23 -17.58
C GLY A 74 6.81 4.01 -16.41
N LEU A 75 6.32 3.70 -15.22
CA LEU A 75 6.58 4.45 -14.00
C LEU A 75 8.06 4.37 -13.57
N HIS A 76 8.69 3.21 -13.71
CA HIS A 76 10.13 3.04 -13.40
C HIS A 76 11.00 4.02 -14.19
N ARG A 77 10.75 4.14 -15.49
CA ARG A 77 11.48 5.07 -16.34
C ARG A 77 11.14 6.52 -16.03
N PHE A 78 9.87 6.82 -15.80
CA PHE A 78 9.38 8.15 -15.47
C PHE A 78 9.99 8.69 -14.18
N MET A 79 10.15 7.84 -13.17
CA MET A 79 10.76 8.19 -11.87
C MET A 79 12.28 8.10 -11.84
N GLY A 80 12.89 7.36 -12.77
CA GLY A 80 14.29 6.97 -12.67
C GLY A 80 14.57 5.96 -11.54
N TRP A 81 13.56 5.24 -11.07
CA TRP A 81 13.65 4.22 -10.04
C TRP A 81 13.82 2.82 -10.66
N LYS A 82 14.77 2.03 -10.13
CA LYS A 82 15.06 0.69 -10.67
C LYS A 82 14.54 -0.45 -9.82
N GLY A 83 14.25 -0.18 -8.56
CA GLY A 83 13.72 -1.17 -7.63
C GLY A 83 12.24 -1.46 -7.84
N PRO A 84 11.67 -2.42 -7.11
CA PRO A 84 10.24 -2.72 -7.15
C PRO A 84 9.38 -1.50 -6.84
N ILE A 85 8.25 -1.38 -7.54
CA ILE A 85 7.19 -0.40 -7.27
C ILE A 85 5.90 -1.15 -6.99
N LEU A 86 5.23 -0.82 -5.90
CA LEU A 86 3.85 -1.20 -5.65
C LEU A 86 2.94 -0.03 -6.00
N THR A 87 1.90 -0.28 -6.79
CA THR A 87 0.80 0.68 -6.99
C THR A 87 -0.40 0.26 -6.19
N ASP A 88 -0.99 1.19 -5.42
CA ASP A 88 -2.22 0.92 -4.70
C ASP A 88 -3.42 0.73 -5.66
N SER A 89 -4.56 0.28 -5.13
CA SER A 89 -5.77 0.05 -5.94
C SER A 89 -6.43 1.34 -6.45
N GLY A 90 -6.14 2.48 -5.84
CA GLY A 90 -6.90 3.72 -5.99
C GLY A 90 -8.18 3.77 -5.14
N GLY A 91 -8.64 2.64 -4.59
CA GLY A 91 -9.88 2.54 -3.82
C GLY A 91 -9.90 3.41 -2.56
N PHE A 92 -8.81 3.44 -1.80
CA PHE A 92 -8.73 4.27 -0.60
C PHE A 92 -8.82 5.78 -0.89
N GLN A 93 -8.20 6.27 -1.98
CA GLN A 93 -8.26 7.69 -2.36
C GLN A 93 -9.67 8.06 -2.82
N VAL A 94 -10.34 7.18 -3.54
CA VAL A 94 -11.76 7.32 -3.89
C VAL A 94 -12.61 7.36 -2.61
N PHE A 95 -12.27 6.55 -1.60
CA PHE A 95 -12.91 6.57 -0.30
C PHE A 95 -12.66 7.89 0.46
N SER A 96 -11.40 8.32 0.60
CA SER A 96 -11.00 9.40 1.50
C SER A 96 -11.16 10.80 0.90
N LEU A 97 -11.05 10.96 -0.43
CA LEU A 97 -11.05 12.25 -1.10
C LEU A 97 -12.38 12.60 -1.78
N ALA A 98 -13.19 11.63 -2.11
CA ALA A 98 -14.46 11.86 -2.81
C ALA A 98 -15.61 12.04 -1.82
N LYS A 99 -15.96 13.31 -1.51
CA LYS A 99 -17.13 13.65 -0.67
C LYS A 99 -18.46 13.17 -1.27
N LEU A 100 -18.53 13.03 -2.61
CA LEU A 100 -19.69 12.55 -3.34
C LEU A 100 -19.24 11.35 -4.19
N ARG A 101 -19.46 10.16 -3.67
CA ARG A 101 -19.23 8.91 -4.37
C ARG A 101 -20.48 8.05 -4.37
N THR A 102 -20.64 7.26 -5.41
CA THR A 102 -21.68 6.23 -5.53
C THR A 102 -21.01 4.91 -5.81
N ILE A 103 -21.11 3.99 -4.85
CA ILE A 103 -20.57 2.62 -4.96
C ILE A 103 -21.66 1.74 -5.54
N ARG A 104 -21.33 0.99 -6.58
CA ARG A 104 -22.18 0.03 -7.24
C ARG A 104 -21.44 -1.28 -7.45
N GLU A 105 -22.10 -2.29 -7.98
CA GLU A 105 -21.47 -3.58 -8.26
C GLU A 105 -20.43 -3.48 -9.38
N GLU A 106 -20.65 -2.64 -10.37
CA GLU A 106 -19.70 -2.41 -11.45
C GLU A 106 -18.42 -1.68 -11.01
N GLY A 107 -18.50 -0.79 -10.00
CA GLY A 107 -17.39 0.04 -9.52
C GLY A 107 -17.89 1.29 -8.81
N VAL A 108 -17.09 2.34 -8.77
CA VAL A 108 -17.36 3.59 -8.04
C VAL A 108 -17.39 4.77 -8.99
N TYR A 109 -18.45 5.56 -8.89
CA TYR A 109 -18.59 6.88 -9.54
C TYR A 109 -18.27 7.96 -8.52
N PHE A 110 -17.40 8.89 -8.86
CA PHE A 110 -16.99 9.97 -7.99
C PHE A 110 -16.53 11.21 -8.76
N ALA A 111 -16.33 12.33 -8.06
CA ALA A 111 -15.79 13.55 -8.65
C ALA A 111 -14.31 13.71 -8.30
N SER A 112 -13.49 14.04 -9.29
CA SER A 112 -12.07 14.38 -9.10
C SER A 112 -11.94 15.56 -8.13
N HIS A 113 -11.04 15.43 -7.15
CA HIS A 113 -10.75 16.49 -6.20
C HIS A 113 -9.95 17.66 -6.81
N VAL A 114 -9.42 17.48 -8.03
CA VAL A 114 -8.60 18.49 -8.72
C VAL A 114 -9.46 19.44 -9.55
N ASP A 115 -10.39 18.90 -10.33
CA ASP A 115 -11.17 19.64 -11.32
C ASP A 115 -12.68 19.38 -11.28
N GLY A 116 -13.14 18.52 -10.36
CA GLY A 116 -14.55 18.17 -10.21
C GLY A 116 -15.11 17.26 -11.30
N LYS A 117 -14.30 16.81 -12.26
CA LYS A 117 -14.73 15.93 -13.34
C LYS A 117 -15.23 14.60 -12.79
N ARG A 118 -16.36 14.12 -13.34
CA ARG A 118 -16.89 12.78 -12.98
C ARG A 118 -15.99 11.70 -13.56
N ILE A 119 -15.63 10.75 -12.68
CA ILE A 119 -14.77 9.61 -12.98
C ILE A 119 -15.50 8.34 -12.55
N PHE A 120 -15.35 7.31 -13.35
CA PHE A 120 -15.67 5.94 -12.99
C PHE A 120 -14.36 5.18 -12.78
N MET A 121 -14.32 4.37 -11.74
CA MET A 121 -13.22 3.45 -11.45
C MET A 121 -13.81 2.15 -10.91
N GLY A 122 -13.52 1.07 -11.57
CA GLY A 122 -13.85 -0.29 -11.18
C GLY A 122 -12.63 -1.19 -11.24
N PRO A 123 -12.79 -2.49 -11.04
CA PRO A 123 -11.69 -3.46 -11.09
C PRO A 123 -10.90 -3.39 -12.40
N GLU A 124 -11.57 -3.39 -13.53
CA GLU A 124 -10.92 -3.38 -14.85
C GLU A 124 -10.17 -2.06 -15.11
N GLU A 125 -10.77 -0.92 -14.76
CA GLU A 125 -10.13 0.39 -14.90
C GLU A 125 -8.90 0.51 -14.01
N SER A 126 -9.00 0.04 -12.75
CA SER A 126 -7.86 0.03 -11.83
C SER A 126 -6.71 -0.84 -12.37
N MET A 127 -7.00 -2.03 -12.86
CA MET A 127 -5.97 -2.91 -13.45
C MET A 127 -5.37 -2.30 -14.71
N GLN A 128 -6.19 -1.70 -15.60
CA GLN A 128 -5.69 -1.05 -16.81
C GLN A 128 -4.76 0.13 -16.46
N ILE A 129 -5.12 0.95 -15.47
CA ILE A 129 -4.27 2.07 -15.03
C ILE A 129 -2.95 1.55 -14.49
N GLN A 130 -2.97 0.55 -13.60
CA GLN A 130 -1.76 -0.04 -13.02
C GLN A 130 -0.88 -0.74 -14.06
N SER A 131 -1.49 -1.37 -15.07
CA SER A 131 -0.78 -1.94 -16.22
C SER A 131 -0.11 -0.85 -17.08
N ASN A 132 -0.79 0.29 -17.34
CA ASN A 132 -0.20 1.43 -18.02
C ASN A 132 0.98 2.02 -17.24
N LEU A 133 0.89 2.05 -15.91
CA LEU A 133 1.99 2.47 -15.03
C LEU A 133 3.16 1.46 -15.05
N GLY A 134 2.91 0.18 -15.30
CA GLY A 134 3.91 -0.87 -15.37
C GLY A 134 4.58 -1.16 -14.04
N SER A 135 3.85 -1.02 -12.91
CA SER A 135 4.38 -1.33 -11.58
C SER A 135 4.77 -2.81 -11.45
N THR A 136 5.59 -3.12 -10.45
CA THR A 136 5.98 -4.50 -10.13
C THR A 136 4.82 -5.26 -9.51
N ILE A 137 4.11 -4.59 -8.59
CA ILE A 137 3.01 -5.15 -7.82
C ILE A 137 1.80 -4.23 -7.98
N ALA A 138 0.69 -4.80 -8.45
CA ALA A 138 -0.62 -4.15 -8.48
C ALA A 138 -1.46 -4.61 -7.29
N MET A 139 -2.20 -3.67 -6.68
CA MET A 139 -3.19 -3.99 -5.67
C MET A 139 -4.56 -4.18 -6.31
N ALA A 140 -5.28 -5.21 -5.91
CA ALA A 140 -6.66 -5.41 -6.36
C ALA A 140 -7.56 -4.25 -5.92
N PHE A 141 -8.52 -3.87 -6.77
CA PHE A 141 -9.49 -2.84 -6.43
C PHE A 141 -10.44 -3.35 -5.34
N ASP A 142 -10.60 -2.59 -4.27
CA ASP A 142 -11.33 -2.98 -3.06
C ASP A 142 -12.24 -1.85 -2.56
N GLU A 143 -13.15 -2.20 -1.67
CA GLU A 143 -13.96 -1.23 -0.93
C GLU A 143 -13.45 -1.10 0.50
N CYS A 144 -12.77 0.02 0.79
CA CYS A 144 -12.42 0.39 2.15
C CYS A 144 -13.65 0.99 2.85
N VAL A 145 -14.06 0.38 3.96
CA VAL A 145 -15.23 0.80 4.74
C VAL A 145 -14.77 1.62 5.97
N GLU A 146 -15.53 2.65 6.31
CA GLU A 146 -15.30 3.43 7.53
C GLU A 146 -15.41 2.58 8.79
N ASN A 147 -14.67 2.93 9.82
CA ASN A 147 -14.79 2.36 11.14
C ASN A 147 -15.23 3.45 12.14
N PRO A 148 -16.34 3.24 12.89
CA PRO A 148 -17.19 2.06 12.92
C PRO A 148 -18.18 1.98 11.74
N ALA A 149 -18.54 0.77 11.34
CA ALA A 149 -19.55 0.50 10.32
C ALA A 149 -20.61 -0.49 10.79
N PRO A 150 -21.86 -0.40 10.29
CA PRO A 150 -22.85 -1.44 10.51
C PRO A 150 -22.38 -2.79 9.96
N ARG A 151 -22.54 -3.87 10.73
CA ARG A 151 -22.09 -5.21 10.34
C ARG A 151 -22.65 -5.65 8.97
N ALA A 152 -23.92 -5.45 8.74
CA ALA A 152 -24.55 -5.82 7.45
C ALA A 152 -23.92 -5.11 6.25
N TYR A 153 -23.44 -3.85 6.44
CA TYR A 153 -22.72 -3.14 5.39
C TYR A 153 -21.31 -3.73 5.18
N ALA A 154 -20.61 -4.05 6.27
CA ALA A 154 -19.30 -4.69 6.20
C ALA A 154 -19.37 -6.05 5.48
N GLU A 155 -20.39 -6.88 5.76
CA GLU A 155 -20.64 -8.13 5.07
C GLU A 155 -20.85 -7.95 3.55
N ALA A 156 -21.70 -6.98 3.17
CA ALA A 156 -21.96 -6.68 1.77
C ALA A 156 -20.71 -6.15 1.03
N SER A 157 -19.90 -5.34 1.72
CA SER A 157 -18.65 -4.80 1.21
C SER A 157 -17.59 -5.89 1.00
N VAL A 158 -17.42 -6.80 1.95
CA VAL A 158 -16.51 -7.95 1.82
C VAL A 158 -16.93 -8.81 0.62
N ALA A 159 -18.20 -9.14 0.50
CA ALA A 159 -18.70 -9.93 -0.63
C ALA A 159 -18.48 -9.24 -1.99
N ARG A 160 -18.62 -7.91 -2.05
CA ARG A 160 -18.32 -7.11 -3.25
C ARG A 160 -16.83 -7.12 -3.55
N THR A 161 -15.99 -6.88 -2.55
CA THR A 161 -14.52 -6.88 -2.70
C THR A 161 -14.00 -8.22 -3.23
N ILE A 162 -14.58 -9.35 -2.78
CA ILE A 162 -14.25 -10.68 -3.33
C ILE A 162 -14.60 -10.76 -4.83
N ARG A 163 -15.80 -10.33 -5.24
CA ARG A 163 -16.19 -10.35 -6.66
C ARG A 163 -15.32 -9.42 -7.51
N TRP A 164 -14.96 -8.25 -6.98
CA TRP A 164 -14.05 -7.32 -7.63
C TRP A 164 -12.64 -7.90 -7.78
N LEU A 165 -12.17 -8.65 -6.80
CA LEU A 165 -10.87 -9.32 -6.86
C LEU A 165 -10.81 -10.34 -8.01
N TYR A 166 -11.85 -11.15 -8.21
CA TYR A 166 -11.93 -12.06 -9.37
C TYR A 166 -11.86 -11.32 -10.70
N ARG A 167 -12.53 -10.17 -10.82
CA ARG A 167 -12.46 -9.31 -12.00
C ARG A 167 -11.07 -8.72 -12.19
N CYS A 168 -10.43 -8.25 -11.10
CA CYS A 168 -9.03 -7.78 -11.14
C CYS A 168 -8.09 -8.87 -11.65
N ARG A 169 -8.19 -10.11 -11.13
CA ARG A 169 -7.34 -11.21 -11.57
C ARG A 169 -7.53 -11.50 -13.06
N THR A 170 -8.76 -11.63 -13.50
CA THR A 170 -9.10 -11.88 -14.91
C THR A 170 -8.54 -10.78 -15.82
N GLU A 171 -8.73 -9.52 -15.45
CA GLU A 171 -8.28 -8.40 -16.27
C GLU A 171 -6.75 -8.28 -16.27
N LEU A 172 -6.08 -8.48 -15.13
CA LEU A 172 -4.62 -8.44 -15.08
C LEU A 172 -3.99 -9.57 -15.91
N ASP A 173 -4.57 -10.78 -15.90
CA ASP A 173 -4.10 -11.90 -16.73
C ASP A 173 -4.20 -11.57 -18.23
N ARG A 174 -5.31 -10.93 -18.63
CA ARG A 174 -5.49 -10.45 -20.00
C ARG A 174 -4.46 -9.39 -20.37
N LEU A 175 -4.24 -8.41 -19.49
CA LEU A 175 -3.28 -7.31 -19.70
C LEU A 175 -1.84 -7.80 -19.76
N ASN A 176 -1.45 -8.74 -18.90
CA ASN A 176 -0.10 -9.32 -18.91
C ASN A 176 0.21 -10.10 -20.20
N GLN A 177 -0.79 -10.51 -20.96
CA GLN A 177 -0.64 -11.18 -22.27
C GLN A 177 -0.76 -10.21 -23.46
N GLN A 178 -1.11 -8.95 -23.20
CA GLN A 178 -1.32 -7.97 -24.26
C GLN A 178 0.01 -7.45 -24.80
N GLU A 179 0.13 -7.35 -26.13
CA GLU A 179 1.28 -6.73 -26.78
C GLU A 179 1.42 -5.26 -26.37
N GLY A 180 2.64 -4.82 -26.09
CA GLY A 180 2.94 -3.45 -25.66
C GLY A 180 2.78 -3.21 -24.17
N THR A 181 2.39 -4.19 -23.36
CA THR A 181 2.36 -4.07 -21.89
C THR A 181 3.75 -3.77 -21.35
N ILE A 182 3.87 -2.74 -20.51
CA ILE A 182 5.14 -2.30 -19.92
C ILE A 182 5.77 -3.39 -19.05
N ASN A 183 4.96 -4.03 -18.20
CA ASN A 183 5.42 -5.13 -17.35
C ASN A 183 4.48 -6.34 -17.50
N PRO A 184 4.78 -7.31 -18.38
CA PRO A 184 3.96 -8.51 -18.58
C PRO A 184 4.04 -9.54 -17.42
N HIS A 185 4.81 -9.23 -16.38
CA HIS A 185 4.96 -10.02 -15.16
C HIS A 185 4.46 -9.26 -13.93
N GLN A 186 3.50 -8.35 -14.12
CA GLN A 186 2.92 -7.59 -13.02
C GLN A 186 2.18 -8.53 -12.07
N MET A 187 2.53 -8.45 -10.78
CA MET A 187 2.00 -9.28 -9.70
C MET A 187 0.71 -8.68 -9.15
N LEU A 188 -0.18 -9.53 -8.59
CA LEU A 188 -1.42 -9.10 -7.96
C LEU A 188 -1.44 -9.43 -6.47
N PHE A 189 -1.67 -8.43 -5.63
CA PHE A 189 -1.99 -8.62 -4.21
C PHE A 189 -3.48 -8.41 -3.97
N GLY A 190 -4.12 -9.36 -3.29
CA GLY A 190 -5.50 -9.22 -2.81
C GLY A 190 -5.54 -8.52 -1.46
N ILE A 191 -6.65 -7.81 -1.17
CA ILE A 191 -6.80 -7.01 0.06
C ILE A 191 -7.88 -7.62 0.94
N ASN A 192 -7.51 -8.06 2.13
CA ASN A 192 -8.42 -8.51 3.17
C ASN A 192 -9.16 -7.31 3.78
N GLN A 193 -10.49 -7.34 3.74
CA GLN A 193 -11.40 -6.37 4.32
C GLN A 193 -12.33 -7.02 5.34
N GLY A 194 -13.11 -6.24 6.11
CA GLY A 194 -14.06 -6.74 7.11
C GLY A 194 -14.15 -5.88 8.37
N CYS A 195 -13.70 -4.61 8.31
CA CYS A 195 -13.64 -3.70 9.46
C CYS A 195 -12.93 -4.37 10.65
N VAL A 196 -13.52 -4.29 11.85
CA VAL A 196 -13.00 -4.91 13.07
C VAL A 196 -13.77 -6.18 13.47
N PHE A 197 -14.46 -6.84 12.51
CA PHE A 197 -15.19 -8.09 12.73
C PHE A 197 -14.30 -9.29 12.40
N ASP A 198 -13.84 -10.01 13.43
CA ASP A 198 -12.90 -11.13 13.31
C ASP A 198 -13.36 -12.22 12.36
N ASP A 199 -14.64 -12.62 12.45
CA ASP A 199 -15.22 -13.67 11.62
C ASP A 199 -15.27 -13.29 10.14
N LEU A 200 -15.63 -12.05 9.81
CA LEU A 200 -15.59 -11.54 8.44
C LEU A 200 -14.17 -11.49 7.89
N ARG A 201 -13.22 -11.01 8.69
CA ARG A 201 -11.79 -10.97 8.36
C ARG A 201 -11.24 -12.37 8.09
N VAL A 202 -11.54 -13.33 8.96
CA VAL A 202 -11.11 -14.72 8.81
C VAL A 202 -11.74 -15.36 7.57
N GLN A 203 -13.05 -15.19 7.36
CA GLN A 203 -13.72 -15.69 6.17
C GLN A 203 -13.08 -15.14 4.90
N HIS A 204 -12.90 -13.83 4.83
CA HIS A 204 -12.29 -13.18 3.66
C HIS A 204 -10.84 -13.62 3.45
N MET A 205 -10.04 -13.79 4.51
CA MET A 205 -8.65 -14.27 4.37
C MET A 205 -8.60 -15.69 3.81
N LYS A 206 -9.53 -16.57 4.17
CA LYS A 206 -9.63 -17.91 3.60
C LYS A 206 -9.96 -17.89 2.12
N GLU A 207 -10.83 -16.98 1.67
CA GLU A 207 -11.11 -16.78 0.23
C GLU A 207 -9.84 -16.33 -0.51
N LEU A 208 -9.13 -15.32 0.02
CA LEU A 208 -7.86 -14.85 -0.56
C LEU A 208 -6.81 -15.97 -0.65
N ALA A 209 -6.71 -16.79 0.39
CA ALA A 209 -5.74 -17.89 0.44
C ALA A 209 -6.01 -18.98 -0.61
N GLY A 210 -7.27 -19.12 -1.06
CA GLY A 210 -7.69 -20.04 -2.12
C GLY A 210 -7.47 -19.51 -3.54
N MET A 211 -7.08 -18.24 -3.70
CA MET A 211 -6.92 -17.63 -5.01
C MET A 211 -5.45 -17.61 -5.46
N ASP A 212 -5.24 -17.57 -6.77
CA ASP A 212 -3.90 -17.40 -7.35
C ASP A 212 -3.46 -15.92 -7.27
N LEU A 213 -2.88 -15.57 -6.12
CA LEU A 213 -2.37 -14.24 -5.80
C LEU A 213 -0.88 -14.32 -5.50
N ASP A 214 -0.14 -13.25 -5.78
CA ASP A 214 1.29 -13.14 -5.47
C ASP A 214 1.58 -12.70 -4.03
N GLY A 215 0.56 -12.14 -3.36
CA GLY A 215 0.61 -11.72 -1.96
C GLY A 215 -0.77 -11.35 -1.44
N VAL A 216 -0.87 -11.17 -0.13
CA VAL A 216 -2.09 -10.73 0.54
C VAL A 216 -1.82 -9.48 1.37
N ALA A 217 -2.76 -8.54 1.35
CA ALA A 217 -2.73 -7.36 2.18
C ALA A 217 -3.86 -7.37 3.22
N ILE A 218 -3.63 -6.72 4.35
CA ILE A 218 -4.64 -6.43 5.36
C ILE A 218 -4.94 -4.94 5.24
N GLY A 219 -6.08 -4.61 4.64
CA GLY A 219 -6.54 -3.25 4.43
C GLY A 219 -7.66 -2.85 5.40
N GLY A 220 -8.12 -1.60 5.32
CA GLY A 220 -9.21 -1.08 6.13
C GLY A 220 -8.94 -1.10 7.63
N LEU A 221 -7.66 -1.01 8.02
CA LEU A 221 -7.18 -0.73 9.36
C LEU A 221 -6.41 0.60 9.34
N ALA A 222 -6.07 1.16 10.51
CA ALA A 222 -5.54 2.52 10.68
C ALA A 222 -6.52 3.61 10.13
N VAL A 223 -7.82 3.35 10.23
CA VAL A 223 -8.91 4.23 9.77
C VAL A 223 -9.88 4.63 10.89
N GLY A 224 -9.46 4.47 12.16
CA GLY A 224 -10.25 4.91 13.34
C GLY A 224 -10.36 3.89 14.47
N GLU A 225 -9.91 2.65 14.25
CA GLU A 225 -9.81 1.64 15.33
C GLU A 225 -8.60 1.91 16.24
N THR A 226 -8.60 1.26 17.41
CA THR A 226 -7.46 1.29 18.33
C THR A 226 -6.31 0.39 17.85
N ALA A 227 -5.10 0.60 18.38
CA ALA A 227 -3.97 -0.26 18.07
C ALA A 227 -4.22 -1.72 18.52
N GLU A 228 -4.90 -1.89 19.66
CA GLU A 228 -5.28 -3.20 20.21
C GLU A 228 -6.24 -3.93 19.27
N GLU A 229 -7.24 -3.23 18.72
CA GLU A 229 -8.16 -3.79 17.74
C GLU A 229 -7.42 -4.20 16.46
N MET A 230 -6.51 -3.37 15.96
CA MET A 230 -5.68 -3.68 14.81
C MET A 230 -4.85 -4.95 15.06
N TYR A 231 -4.17 -5.06 16.22
CA TYR A 231 -3.37 -6.25 16.55
C TYR A 231 -4.22 -7.50 16.67
N ARG A 232 -5.39 -7.40 17.30
CA ARG A 232 -6.35 -8.50 17.40
C ARG A 232 -6.78 -9.00 16.02
N ILE A 233 -7.06 -8.11 15.08
CA ILE A 233 -7.42 -8.49 13.69
C ILE A 233 -6.25 -9.20 13.00
N ILE A 234 -5.02 -8.70 13.14
CA ILE A 234 -3.85 -9.35 12.56
C ILE A 234 -3.70 -10.78 13.11
N GLU A 235 -3.83 -10.95 14.44
CA GLU A 235 -3.78 -12.25 15.10
C GLU A 235 -4.91 -13.19 14.63
N ALA A 236 -6.10 -12.65 14.40
CA ALA A 236 -7.24 -13.44 13.94
C ALA A 236 -7.04 -13.98 12.50
N VAL A 237 -6.43 -13.22 11.62
CA VAL A 237 -6.25 -13.62 10.21
C VAL A 237 -4.94 -14.37 9.96
N GLU A 238 -3.92 -14.21 10.81
CA GLU A 238 -2.59 -14.78 10.64
C GLU A 238 -2.60 -16.30 10.37
N PRO A 239 -3.37 -17.13 11.11
CA PRO A 239 -3.39 -18.58 10.90
C PRO A 239 -3.92 -19.02 9.53
N PHE A 240 -4.68 -18.15 8.85
CA PHE A 240 -5.33 -18.42 7.57
C PHE A 240 -4.61 -17.73 6.40
N ALA A 241 -3.68 -16.82 6.69
CA ALA A 241 -2.89 -16.16 5.66
C ALA A 241 -1.86 -17.12 5.03
N PRO A 242 -1.66 -17.09 3.69
CA PRO A 242 -0.68 -17.95 3.02
C PRO A 242 0.71 -17.82 3.66
N LYS A 243 1.39 -18.96 3.86
CA LYS A 243 2.72 -18.98 4.45
C LYS A 243 3.83 -18.72 3.43
N ASP A 244 3.59 -19.05 2.19
CA ASP A 244 4.47 -18.95 1.04
C ASP A 244 4.31 -17.65 0.24
N LYS A 245 3.58 -16.66 0.80
CA LYS A 245 3.33 -15.36 0.18
C LYS A 245 3.62 -14.23 1.15
N PRO A 246 4.01 -13.03 0.65
CA PRO A 246 4.17 -11.85 1.51
C PRO A 246 2.83 -11.37 2.05
N ARG A 247 2.88 -10.79 3.25
CA ARG A 247 1.75 -10.23 4.00
C ARG A 247 1.99 -8.75 4.23
N TYR A 248 1.11 -7.93 3.71
CA TYR A 248 1.24 -6.48 3.72
C TYR A 248 0.16 -5.84 4.60
N LEU A 249 0.54 -5.07 5.61
CA LEU A 249 -0.36 -4.24 6.41
C LEU A 249 -0.37 -2.82 5.87
N MET A 250 -1.50 -2.39 5.34
CA MET A 250 -1.64 -1.12 4.62
C MET A 250 -1.75 0.08 5.55
N GLY A 251 -1.04 1.17 5.24
CA GLY A 251 -1.16 2.46 5.92
C GLY A 251 -0.55 2.55 7.32
N VAL A 252 0.23 1.57 7.75
CA VAL A 252 0.84 1.48 9.08
C VAL A 252 2.36 1.67 8.99
N GLY A 253 3.02 2.44 9.80
CA GLY A 253 2.70 3.59 10.56
C GLY A 253 3.75 3.99 11.56
N THR A 254 3.44 3.93 12.82
CA THR A 254 4.39 4.27 13.88
C THR A 254 5.43 3.16 14.10
N PRO A 255 6.63 3.48 14.63
CA PRO A 255 7.63 2.46 14.93
C PRO A 255 7.09 1.31 15.79
N VAL A 256 6.28 1.62 16.82
CA VAL A 256 5.68 0.62 17.71
C VAL A 256 4.72 -0.28 16.93
N ASN A 257 3.82 0.30 16.13
CA ASN A 257 2.84 -0.48 15.36
C ASN A 257 3.52 -1.40 14.34
N ILE A 258 4.63 -0.95 13.74
CA ILE A 258 5.44 -1.78 12.82
C ILE A 258 6.04 -2.97 13.58
N LEU A 259 6.71 -2.74 14.71
CA LEU A 259 7.33 -3.81 15.50
C LEU A 259 6.30 -4.83 16.00
N GLU A 260 5.17 -4.35 16.53
CA GLU A 260 4.08 -5.21 17.00
C GLU A 260 3.45 -6.03 15.87
N SER A 261 3.35 -5.45 14.68
CA SER A 261 2.80 -6.15 13.51
C SER A 261 3.81 -7.13 12.90
N VAL A 262 5.11 -6.79 12.88
CA VAL A 262 6.18 -7.73 12.50
C VAL A 262 6.18 -8.94 13.42
N TRP A 263 6.04 -8.72 14.73
CA TRP A 263 5.92 -9.81 15.71
C TRP A 263 4.74 -10.75 15.43
N ARG A 264 3.68 -10.22 14.80
CA ARG A 264 2.48 -10.97 14.39
C ARG A 264 2.53 -11.51 12.96
N GLY A 265 3.71 -11.49 12.34
CA GLY A 265 3.95 -12.13 11.04
C GLY A 265 3.62 -11.27 9.81
N VAL A 266 3.58 -9.96 9.95
CA VAL A 266 3.48 -9.03 8.80
C VAL A 266 4.86 -8.79 8.19
N ASP A 267 4.93 -8.71 6.87
CA ASP A 267 6.17 -8.61 6.10
C ASP A 267 6.38 -7.22 5.45
N LEU A 268 5.31 -6.55 5.04
CA LEU A 268 5.37 -5.26 4.32
C LEU A 268 4.50 -4.21 4.97
N PHE A 269 4.94 -2.97 4.88
CA PHE A 269 4.29 -1.79 5.45
C PHE A 269 4.42 -0.61 4.50
N ASP A 270 3.48 0.33 4.57
CA ASP A 270 3.61 1.67 4.02
C ASP A 270 3.01 2.70 4.95
N CYS A 271 3.50 3.91 4.92
CA CYS A 271 2.82 5.06 5.51
C CYS A 271 3.39 6.37 4.98
N VAL A 272 2.53 7.35 4.76
CA VAL A 272 2.96 8.72 4.46
C VAL A 272 3.51 9.46 5.70
N MET A 273 3.29 8.90 6.89
CA MET A 273 3.60 9.56 8.17
C MET A 273 5.06 10.01 8.29
N PRO A 274 6.09 9.19 7.96
CA PRO A 274 7.47 9.62 8.13
C PRO A 274 7.77 10.91 7.36
N SER A 275 7.49 10.93 6.06
CA SER A 275 7.73 12.12 5.22
C SER A 275 6.78 13.27 5.54
N ARG A 276 5.52 13.00 5.88
CA ARG A 276 4.55 14.02 6.30
C ARG A 276 4.98 14.69 7.60
N ASN A 277 5.33 13.91 8.60
CA ASN A 277 5.74 14.42 9.91
C ASN A 277 7.05 15.18 9.82
N ALA A 278 8.04 14.69 9.07
CA ALA A 278 9.31 15.36 8.85
C ALA A 278 9.12 16.78 8.26
N ARG A 279 8.20 16.95 7.28
CA ARG A 279 7.87 18.29 6.74
C ARG A 279 7.30 19.27 7.77
N HIS A 280 6.82 18.77 8.90
CA HIS A 280 6.31 19.58 10.02
C HIS A 280 7.25 19.57 11.23
N GLY A 281 8.51 19.13 11.02
CA GLY A 281 9.52 19.08 12.07
C GLY A 281 9.27 18.06 13.18
N HIS A 282 8.42 17.06 12.92
CA HIS A 282 8.09 16.02 13.87
C HIS A 282 8.83 14.74 13.50
N LEU A 283 9.84 14.39 14.29
CA LEU A 283 10.82 13.33 13.98
C LEU A 283 10.78 12.22 15.03
N PHE A 284 10.90 10.97 14.57
CA PHE A 284 11.15 9.83 15.43
C PHE A 284 12.65 9.68 15.68
N THR A 285 13.06 9.58 16.93
CA THR A 285 14.45 9.35 17.34
C THR A 285 14.52 8.19 18.33
N TRP A 286 15.73 7.68 18.61
CA TRP A 286 15.92 6.64 19.61
C TRP A 286 15.51 7.05 21.03
N GLN A 287 15.50 8.36 21.32
CA GLN A 287 15.06 8.92 22.59
C GLN A 287 13.58 9.33 22.60
N GLY A 288 12.84 8.99 21.55
CA GLY A 288 11.42 9.33 21.39
C GLY A 288 11.17 10.37 20.32
N ILE A 289 10.04 11.05 20.41
CA ILE A 289 9.62 12.03 19.41
C ILE A 289 10.23 13.39 19.69
N ARG A 290 10.86 14.00 18.67
CA ARG A 290 11.33 15.39 18.69
C ARG A 290 10.51 16.24 17.74
N ASN A 291 10.02 17.39 18.23
CA ASN A 291 9.45 18.42 17.37
C ASN A 291 10.44 19.59 17.30
N ILE A 292 11.20 19.63 16.22
CA ILE A 292 12.28 20.62 16.02
C ILE A 292 11.76 22.06 15.83
N MET A 293 10.43 22.25 15.66
CA MET A 293 9.81 23.57 15.64
C MET A 293 9.65 24.19 17.03
N ASN A 294 9.95 23.45 18.09
CA ASN A 294 9.91 23.98 19.45
C ASN A 294 11.04 24.99 19.68
N ALA A 295 10.75 26.12 20.33
CA ALA A 295 11.71 27.20 20.59
C ALA A 295 13.00 26.78 21.28
N LYS A 296 12.99 25.71 22.07
CA LYS A 296 14.21 25.14 22.71
C LYS A 296 15.27 24.69 21.72
N TYR A 297 14.90 24.41 20.46
CA TYR A 297 15.83 23.97 19.41
C TYR A 297 16.28 25.11 18.49
N GLU A 298 15.81 26.35 18.67
CA GLU A 298 16.12 27.50 17.82
C GLU A 298 17.62 27.75 17.64
N ARG A 299 18.40 27.44 18.68
CA ARG A 299 19.86 27.62 18.68
C ARG A 299 20.62 26.34 18.99
N ASP A 300 19.96 25.20 18.87
CA ASP A 300 20.56 23.90 19.11
C ASP A 300 21.32 23.45 17.85
N LEU A 301 22.63 23.32 17.98
CA LEU A 301 23.54 22.87 16.92
C LEU A 301 23.92 21.38 17.08
N SER A 302 23.34 20.68 18.05
CA SER A 302 23.58 19.25 18.25
C SER A 302 22.88 18.42 17.19
N PRO A 303 23.37 17.21 16.90
CA PRO A 303 22.66 16.26 16.06
C PRO A 303 21.25 16.00 16.58
N ILE A 304 20.30 15.79 15.66
CA ILE A 304 18.91 15.44 16.03
C ILE A 304 18.88 14.16 16.86
N ASP A 305 19.74 13.21 16.53
CA ASP A 305 19.95 11.97 17.29
C ASP A 305 21.43 11.57 17.19
N GLU A 306 22.12 11.51 18.32
CA GLU A 306 23.55 11.17 18.39
C GLU A 306 23.87 9.74 17.94
N ASN A 307 22.85 8.85 17.95
CA ASN A 307 22.98 7.46 17.52
C ASN A 307 22.53 7.24 16.07
N CYS A 308 22.32 8.31 15.30
CA CYS A 308 21.90 8.24 13.90
C CYS A 308 23.01 8.76 12.98
N ASP A 309 23.31 8.00 11.95
CA ASP A 309 24.32 8.33 10.92
C ASP A 309 23.70 8.95 9.65
N CYS A 310 22.40 9.27 9.68
CA CYS A 310 21.74 9.90 8.54
C CYS A 310 22.25 11.34 8.31
N PRO A 311 22.17 11.87 7.08
CA PRO A 311 22.71 13.21 6.75
C PRO A 311 21.98 14.36 7.44
N THR A 312 20.77 14.13 7.97
CA THR A 312 19.99 15.16 8.68
C THR A 312 20.60 15.45 10.04
#